data_e30a9a64a61c3bb92b6d3163cda6231b
#
_entry.id   e30a9a64a61c3bb92b6d3163cda6231b
#
_cell.length_a   1.000
_cell.length_b   1.000
_cell.length_c   1.000
_cell.angle_alpha   90.00
_cell.angle_beta   90.00
_cell.angle_gamma   90.00
#
_symmetry.space_group_name_H-M   'P 1'
#
loop_
_entity.id
_entity.type
_entity.pdbx_description
1 polymer ?
#
loop_
_entity_poly.entity_id
_entity_poly.type
_entity_poly.pdbx_seq_one_letter_code
_entity_poly.pdbx_strand_id
1 'polypeptide(L)'
;KGVGEAAVDAMLTARGEGDPFTSLSDVCNRVELRAVNRKVLDALIKAGACDSFGQSRASLCAQIERTLSRAASAAADRARGQETLFGLLDADKSEDDEIPAALKNLPEWDDAERLAYEKELLGFYVSGHPLTPHLGTLKHYATHSITDLSELPDRTISRVGGLVSTVKRAISKKTDKPYCTATVEDMTSQVTVLCVGDNYEKFNEQFELNKALMVIGEVNNSEDVPKIFPVDVFQLNDAPRKFTKQVHLRLRVEKISS
;
A
#
# COMPACT_ATOMS: atom_id res chain seq x y z
N LYS A 1 -3.92 -5.28 11.26
CA LYS A 1 -4.18 -4.42 12.46
C LYS A 1 -5.63 -3.94 12.46
N GLY A 2 -6.19 -3.61 13.65
CA GLY A 2 -7.53 -3.00 13.75
C GLY A 2 -8.71 -3.95 13.77
N VAL A 3 -8.50 -5.24 13.53
CA VAL A 3 -9.52 -6.30 13.63
C VAL A 3 -9.16 -7.19 14.81
N GLY A 4 -10.05 -7.29 15.80
CA GLY A 4 -9.88 -8.16 16.96
C GLY A 4 -10.39 -9.56 16.70
N GLU A 5 -9.96 -10.52 17.52
CA GLU A 5 -10.35 -11.93 17.44
C GLU A 5 -11.87 -12.11 17.47
N ALA A 6 -12.56 -11.44 18.38
CA ALA A 6 -14.02 -11.51 18.48
C ALA A 6 -14.75 -11.08 17.18
N ALA A 7 -14.19 -10.11 16.43
CA ALA A 7 -14.77 -9.72 15.14
C ALA A 7 -14.53 -10.80 14.07
N VAL A 8 -13.38 -11.44 14.09
CA VAL A 8 -13.06 -12.55 13.18
C VAL A 8 -13.98 -13.74 13.45
N ASP A 9 -14.13 -14.13 14.72
CA ASP A 9 -14.99 -15.26 15.12
C ASP A 9 -16.46 -15.03 14.77
N ALA A 10 -16.96 -13.81 15.00
CA ALA A 10 -18.34 -13.45 14.63
C ALA A 10 -18.57 -13.53 13.11
N MET A 11 -17.59 -13.06 12.30
CA MET A 11 -17.67 -13.17 10.84
C MET A 11 -17.57 -14.62 10.36
N LEU A 12 -16.69 -15.43 10.95
CA LEU A 12 -16.54 -16.85 10.60
C LEU A 12 -17.81 -17.62 10.95
N THR A 13 -18.42 -17.36 12.10
CA THR A 13 -19.69 -17.97 12.52
C THR A 13 -20.80 -17.62 11.53
N ALA A 14 -21.01 -16.33 11.25
CA ALA A 14 -22.03 -15.89 10.31
C ALA A 14 -21.81 -16.43 8.89
N ARG A 15 -20.56 -16.60 8.46
CA ARG A 15 -20.21 -17.22 7.19
C ARG A 15 -20.41 -18.74 7.19
N GLY A 16 -20.20 -19.42 8.34
CA GLY A 16 -20.42 -20.86 8.48
C GLY A 16 -21.89 -21.25 8.51
N GLU A 17 -22.78 -20.35 8.93
CA GLU A 17 -24.23 -20.53 8.98
C GLU A 17 -24.94 -20.18 7.66
N GLY A 18 -24.22 -19.63 6.67
CA GLY A 18 -24.77 -19.22 5.39
C GLY A 18 -23.71 -19.12 4.27
N ASP A 19 -24.13 -18.58 3.13
CA ASP A 19 -23.28 -18.36 1.97
C ASP A 19 -22.19 -17.30 2.22
N PRO A 20 -21.15 -17.21 1.38
CA PRO A 20 -20.20 -16.10 1.40
C PRO A 20 -20.89 -14.74 1.36
N PHE A 21 -20.32 -13.76 2.08
CA PHE A 21 -20.87 -12.40 2.06
C PHE A 21 -20.83 -11.81 0.65
N THR A 22 -21.93 -11.16 0.26
CA THR A 22 -22.12 -10.60 -1.08
C THR A 22 -22.01 -9.07 -1.12
N SER A 23 -22.20 -8.41 0.02
CA SER A 23 -22.14 -6.96 0.12
C SER A 23 -21.78 -6.50 1.53
N LEU A 24 -21.48 -5.21 1.68
CA LEU A 24 -21.25 -4.59 2.99
C LEU A 24 -22.51 -4.63 3.86
N SER A 25 -23.69 -4.46 3.24
CA SER A 25 -24.99 -4.59 3.91
C SER A 25 -25.22 -6.01 4.44
N ASP A 26 -24.88 -7.03 3.64
CA ASP A 26 -25.00 -8.44 4.05
C ASP A 26 -24.11 -8.73 5.27
N VAL A 27 -22.88 -8.23 5.29
CA VAL A 27 -22.01 -8.34 6.48
C VAL A 27 -22.65 -7.71 7.71
N CYS A 28 -23.15 -6.46 7.59
CA CYS A 28 -23.74 -5.74 8.72
C CYS A 28 -25.05 -6.34 9.22
N ASN A 29 -25.81 -7.03 8.38
CA ASN A 29 -27.07 -7.65 8.75
C ASN A 29 -26.91 -9.04 9.39
N ARG A 30 -25.86 -9.77 9.01
CA ARG A 30 -25.62 -11.14 9.47
C ARG A 30 -24.66 -11.23 10.65
N VAL A 31 -23.75 -10.26 10.78
CA VAL A 31 -22.75 -10.26 11.85
C VAL A 31 -23.22 -9.37 13.00
N GLU A 32 -22.94 -9.77 14.24
CA GLU A 32 -23.28 -8.98 15.42
C GLU A 32 -22.57 -7.60 15.39
N LEU A 33 -23.35 -6.52 15.38
CA LEU A 33 -22.84 -5.13 15.26
C LEU A 33 -21.91 -4.69 16.39
N ARG A 34 -21.94 -5.39 17.56
CA ARG A 34 -21.00 -5.15 18.64
C ARG A 34 -19.57 -5.61 18.30
N ALA A 35 -19.46 -6.68 17.52
CA ALA A 35 -18.19 -7.23 17.07
C ALA A 35 -17.65 -6.50 15.85
N VAL A 36 -18.54 -6.05 14.94
CA VAL A 36 -18.18 -5.41 13.66
C VAL A 36 -18.59 -3.95 13.68
N ASN A 37 -17.68 -3.08 14.10
CA ASN A 37 -17.87 -1.63 14.14
C ASN A 37 -17.19 -0.93 12.93
N ARG A 38 -17.36 0.41 12.82
CA ARG A 38 -16.76 1.23 11.78
C ARG A 38 -15.26 0.96 11.58
N LYS A 39 -14.48 0.89 12.67
CA LYS A 39 -13.03 0.71 12.60
C LYS A 39 -12.64 -0.67 12.03
N VAL A 40 -13.40 -1.71 12.37
CA VAL A 40 -13.20 -3.06 11.85
C VAL A 40 -13.50 -3.10 10.37
N LEU A 41 -14.65 -2.54 9.92
CA LEU A 41 -15.01 -2.50 8.50
C LEU A 41 -14.02 -1.67 7.68
N ASP A 42 -13.62 -0.50 8.17
CA ASP A 42 -12.61 0.34 7.51
C ASP A 42 -11.29 -0.44 7.31
N ALA A 43 -10.82 -1.15 8.33
CA ALA A 43 -9.61 -1.95 8.24
C ALA A 43 -9.75 -3.14 7.26
N LEU A 44 -10.90 -3.82 7.23
CA LEU A 44 -11.14 -4.93 6.31
C LEU A 44 -11.21 -4.47 4.85
N ILE A 45 -11.93 -3.37 4.59
CA ILE A 45 -12.05 -2.79 3.24
C ILE A 45 -10.68 -2.34 2.74
N LYS A 46 -9.94 -1.56 3.53
CA LYS A 46 -8.61 -1.07 3.18
C LYS A 46 -7.60 -2.18 2.96
N ALA A 47 -7.75 -3.29 3.69
CA ALA A 47 -6.93 -4.49 3.50
C ALA A 47 -7.32 -5.34 2.27
N GLY A 48 -8.42 -5.00 1.57
CA GLY A 48 -8.88 -5.73 0.40
C GLY A 48 -9.79 -6.94 0.69
N ALA A 49 -10.20 -7.14 1.94
CA ALA A 49 -11.04 -8.29 2.30
C ALA A 49 -12.44 -8.24 1.68
N CYS A 50 -12.87 -7.08 1.20
CA CYS A 50 -14.18 -6.83 0.60
C CYS A 50 -14.14 -6.64 -0.94
N ASP A 51 -13.02 -6.90 -1.60
CA ASP A 51 -12.86 -6.69 -3.05
C ASP A 51 -13.82 -7.55 -3.89
N SER A 52 -14.25 -8.70 -3.34
CA SER A 52 -15.24 -9.58 -3.98
C SER A 52 -16.65 -8.96 -4.12
N PHE A 53 -16.93 -7.84 -3.44
CA PHE A 53 -18.22 -7.15 -3.54
C PHE A 53 -18.36 -6.31 -4.84
N GLY A 54 -17.29 -6.22 -5.64
CA GLY A 54 -17.35 -5.60 -6.97
C GLY A 54 -17.43 -4.06 -6.98
N GLN A 55 -17.24 -3.41 -5.83
CA GLN A 55 -17.16 -1.96 -5.68
C GLN A 55 -15.72 -1.54 -5.35
N SER A 56 -15.37 -0.28 -5.65
CA SER A 56 -14.08 0.27 -5.21
C SER A 56 -14.00 0.32 -3.68
N ARG A 57 -12.81 0.14 -3.14
CA ARG A 57 -12.58 0.25 -1.68
C ARG A 57 -12.97 1.64 -1.17
N ALA A 58 -12.74 2.70 -1.96
CA ALA A 58 -13.17 4.05 -1.67
C ALA A 58 -14.70 4.16 -1.53
N SER A 59 -15.45 3.54 -2.43
CA SER A 59 -16.92 3.47 -2.36
C SER A 59 -17.40 2.74 -1.12
N LEU A 60 -16.82 1.57 -0.84
CA LEU A 60 -17.18 0.78 0.34
C LEU A 60 -16.91 1.56 1.65
N CYS A 61 -15.76 2.22 1.77
CA CYS A 61 -15.44 3.04 2.94
C CYS A 61 -16.43 4.20 3.14
N ALA A 62 -16.84 4.87 2.05
CA ALA A 62 -17.82 5.97 2.10
C ALA A 62 -19.21 5.51 2.56
N GLN A 63 -19.53 4.24 2.40
CA GLN A 63 -20.86 3.67 2.74
C GLN A 63 -20.93 3.14 4.19
N ILE A 64 -19.80 2.96 4.89
CA ILE A 64 -19.75 2.29 6.20
C ILE A 64 -20.78 2.85 7.20
N GLU A 65 -20.76 4.16 7.42
CA GLU A 65 -21.62 4.78 8.45
C GLU A 65 -23.10 4.58 8.16
N ARG A 66 -23.48 4.78 6.91
CA ARG A 66 -24.88 4.61 6.49
C ARG A 66 -25.31 3.16 6.61
N THR A 67 -24.49 2.23 6.18
CA THR A 67 -24.79 0.80 6.26
C THR A 67 -24.92 0.33 7.71
N LEU A 68 -24.00 0.74 8.59
CA LEU A 68 -24.08 0.43 10.03
C LEU A 68 -25.34 1.03 10.68
N SER A 69 -25.70 2.29 10.37
CA SER A 69 -26.89 2.94 10.92
C SER A 69 -28.16 2.20 10.51
N ARG A 70 -28.25 1.79 9.25
CA ARG A 70 -29.40 1.00 8.74
C ARG A 70 -29.51 -0.37 9.42
N ALA A 71 -28.39 -1.11 9.47
CA ALA A 71 -28.37 -2.41 10.13
C ALA A 71 -28.75 -2.29 11.62
N ALA A 72 -28.32 -1.23 12.32
CA ALA A 72 -28.72 -0.98 13.70
C ALA A 72 -30.22 -0.68 13.82
N SER A 73 -30.79 0.12 12.94
CA SER A 73 -32.24 0.41 12.91
C SER A 73 -33.04 -0.89 12.64
N ALA A 74 -32.66 -1.65 11.63
CA ALA A 74 -33.32 -2.91 11.31
C ALA A 74 -33.23 -3.96 12.46
N ALA A 75 -32.11 -4.00 13.17
CA ALA A 75 -31.94 -4.86 14.34
C ALA A 75 -32.85 -4.39 15.50
N ALA A 76 -32.97 -3.09 15.72
CA ALA A 76 -33.86 -2.52 16.75
C ALA A 76 -35.34 -2.78 16.46
N ASP A 77 -35.76 -2.69 15.20
CA ASP A 77 -37.14 -2.96 14.77
C ASP A 77 -37.48 -4.46 14.92
N ARG A 78 -36.58 -5.34 14.53
CA ARG A 78 -36.71 -6.80 14.78
C ARG A 78 -36.85 -7.12 16.28
N ALA A 79 -36.05 -6.47 17.12
CA ALA A 79 -36.12 -6.69 18.58
C ALA A 79 -37.42 -6.18 19.22
N ARG A 80 -38.09 -5.19 18.60
CA ARG A 80 -39.41 -4.67 19.03
C ARG A 80 -40.59 -5.48 18.53
N GLY A 81 -40.38 -6.52 17.70
CA GLY A 81 -41.44 -7.28 17.05
C GLY A 81 -42.26 -6.49 16.05
N GLN A 82 -41.77 -5.33 15.63
CA GLN A 82 -42.34 -4.54 14.54
C GLN A 82 -41.81 -5.09 13.20
N GLU A 83 -42.45 -6.12 12.68
CA GLU A 83 -42.35 -6.39 11.24
C GLU A 83 -42.98 -5.19 10.55
N THR A 84 -42.18 -4.36 9.93
CA THR A 84 -42.67 -3.16 9.25
C THR A 84 -43.56 -3.62 8.11
N LEU A 85 -44.81 -3.14 8.07
CA LEU A 85 -45.75 -3.32 6.94
C LEU A 85 -45.10 -2.96 5.59
N PHE A 86 -44.08 -2.11 5.61
CA PHE A 86 -43.21 -1.76 4.47
C PHE A 86 -42.24 -2.88 4.07
N GLY A 87 -41.78 -3.75 5.00
CA GLY A 87 -40.91 -4.88 4.66
C GLY A 87 -41.59 -5.94 3.79
N LEU A 88 -42.91 -6.04 3.84
CA LEU A 88 -43.70 -6.90 2.96
C LEU A 88 -43.95 -6.28 1.58
N LEU A 89 -43.87 -4.95 1.45
CA LEU A 89 -44.07 -4.22 0.18
C LEU A 89 -42.74 -3.94 -0.54
N ASP A 90 -41.59 -3.93 0.16
CA ASP A 90 -40.27 -3.67 -0.39
C ASP A 90 -39.44 -4.93 -0.63
N ALA A 91 -40.03 -6.12 -0.60
CA ALA A 91 -39.35 -7.40 -0.89
C ALA A 91 -38.69 -7.44 -2.30
N ASP A 92 -39.02 -6.49 -3.17
CA ASP A 92 -38.47 -6.38 -4.52
C ASP A 92 -37.37 -5.29 -4.67
N LYS A 93 -37.11 -4.48 -3.61
CA LYS A 93 -36.00 -3.52 -3.63
C LYS A 93 -34.79 -4.11 -2.91
N SER A 94 -33.70 -4.31 -3.64
CA SER A 94 -32.44 -4.68 -3.03
C SER A 94 -32.04 -3.61 -2.01
N GLU A 95 -31.58 -4.00 -0.81
CA GLU A 95 -31.11 -3.07 0.25
C GLU A 95 -30.03 -2.09 -0.26
N ASP A 96 -29.36 -2.48 -1.35
CA ASP A 96 -28.40 -1.63 -2.05
C ASP A 96 -29.02 -0.47 -2.81
N ASP A 97 -30.28 -0.51 -3.24
CA ASP A 97 -30.90 0.54 -4.04
C ASP A 97 -31.07 1.87 -3.26
N GLU A 98 -31.04 1.83 -1.94
CA GLU A 98 -31.14 3.03 -1.11
C GLU A 98 -29.80 3.73 -0.83
N ILE A 99 -28.67 3.14 -1.23
CA ILE A 99 -27.36 3.83 -1.14
C ILE A 99 -27.26 4.79 -2.32
N PRO A 100 -26.99 6.10 -2.09
CA PRO A 100 -26.87 7.06 -3.18
C PRO A 100 -25.86 6.61 -4.22
N ALA A 101 -26.21 6.70 -5.49
CA ALA A 101 -25.33 6.34 -6.60
C ALA A 101 -23.97 7.08 -6.55
N ALA A 102 -23.95 8.28 -5.99
CA ALA A 102 -22.72 9.04 -5.76
C ALA A 102 -21.74 8.35 -4.81
N LEU A 103 -22.22 7.55 -3.86
CA LEU A 103 -21.36 6.79 -2.93
C LEU A 103 -20.97 5.42 -3.49
N LYS A 104 -21.79 4.85 -4.38
CA LYS A 104 -21.53 3.54 -4.99
C LYS A 104 -20.45 3.61 -6.08
N ASN A 105 -20.31 4.74 -6.74
CA ASN A 105 -19.49 4.91 -7.94
C ASN A 105 -18.30 5.87 -7.72
N LEU A 106 -17.75 5.90 -6.51
CA LEU A 106 -16.51 6.62 -6.28
C LEU A 106 -15.35 5.92 -7.03
N PRO A 107 -14.46 6.69 -7.68
CA PRO A 107 -13.24 6.13 -8.25
C PRO A 107 -12.42 5.46 -7.15
N GLU A 108 -11.68 4.42 -7.52
CA GLU A 108 -10.77 3.78 -6.59
C GLU A 108 -9.62 4.73 -6.23
N TRP A 109 -9.05 4.55 -5.05
CA TRP A 109 -7.82 5.20 -4.66
C TRP A 109 -6.70 4.91 -5.67
N ASP A 110 -5.74 5.79 -5.78
CA ASP A 110 -4.56 5.50 -6.57
C ASP A 110 -3.77 4.31 -5.99
N ASP A 111 -2.93 3.71 -6.82
CA ASP A 111 -2.19 2.51 -6.40
C ASP A 111 -1.27 2.78 -5.20
N ALA A 112 -0.71 4.00 -5.07
CA ALA A 112 0.17 4.34 -3.97
C ALA A 112 -0.59 4.38 -2.64
N GLU A 113 -1.78 4.99 -2.63
CA GLU A 113 -2.65 5.07 -1.46
C GLU A 113 -3.17 3.69 -1.06
N ARG A 114 -3.65 2.91 -2.03
CA ARG A 114 -4.15 1.56 -1.80
C ARG A 114 -3.08 0.64 -1.21
N LEU A 115 -1.89 0.64 -1.78
CA LEU A 115 -0.75 -0.15 -1.30
C LEU A 115 -0.25 0.34 0.07
N ALA A 116 -0.33 1.65 0.36
CA ALA A 116 0.00 2.18 1.68
C ALA A 116 -0.94 1.63 2.76
N TYR A 117 -2.25 1.55 2.51
CA TYR A 117 -3.20 0.93 3.42
C TYR A 117 -2.92 -0.56 3.64
N GLU A 118 -2.63 -1.31 2.59
CA GLU A 118 -2.25 -2.73 2.72
C GLU A 118 -1.01 -2.89 3.61
N LYS A 119 0.05 -2.13 3.36
CA LYS A 119 1.29 -2.16 4.14
C LYS A 119 1.05 -1.79 5.61
N GLU A 120 0.23 -0.77 5.87
CA GLU A 120 -0.11 -0.35 7.23
C GLU A 120 -0.85 -1.43 8.00
N LEU A 121 -1.86 -2.04 7.38
CA LEU A 121 -2.78 -2.97 8.04
C LEU A 121 -2.26 -4.40 8.10
N LEU A 122 -1.70 -4.90 7.00
CA LEU A 122 -1.24 -6.27 6.85
C LEU A 122 0.26 -6.42 7.13
N GLY A 123 1.06 -5.37 6.90
CA GLY A 123 2.51 -5.41 6.98
C GLY A 123 3.20 -5.79 5.66
N PHE A 124 2.44 -6.15 4.63
CA PHE A 124 2.92 -6.49 3.29
C PHE A 124 1.92 -6.02 2.22
N TYR A 125 2.32 -6.06 0.96
CA TYR A 125 1.49 -5.69 -0.19
C TYR A 125 0.78 -6.93 -0.74
N VAL A 126 -0.48 -6.79 -1.14
CA VAL A 126 -1.32 -7.87 -1.71
C VAL A 126 -1.67 -7.59 -3.16
N SER A 127 -2.18 -6.40 -3.45
CA SER A 127 -2.71 -6.07 -4.78
C SER A 127 -1.65 -5.66 -5.80
N GLY A 128 -0.39 -5.48 -5.36
CA GLY A 128 0.72 -5.08 -6.22
C GLY A 128 1.96 -4.71 -5.39
N HIS A 129 2.94 -4.10 -6.04
CA HIS A 129 4.12 -3.58 -5.34
C HIS A 129 4.43 -2.17 -5.84
N PRO A 130 4.78 -1.20 -4.96
CA PRO A 130 5.03 0.19 -5.37
C PRO A 130 6.15 0.36 -6.40
N LEU A 131 7.08 -0.60 -6.49
CA LEU A 131 8.15 -0.61 -7.48
C LEU A 131 7.73 -1.20 -8.85
N THR A 132 6.53 -1.78 -8.97
CA THR A 132 6.08 -2.38 -10.24
C THR A 132 6.15 -1.41 -11.43
N PRO A 133 5.71 -0.14 -11.32
CA PRO A 133 5.84 0.83 -12.39
C PRO A 133 7.30 1.16 -12.76
N HIS A 134 8.24 0.91 -11.85
CA HIS A 134 9.66 1.26 -11.97
C HIS A 134 10.55 0.10 -12.41
N LEU A 135 10.00 -1.11 -12.61
CA LEU A 135 10.80 -2.30 -12.98
C LEU A 135 11.63 -2.10 -14.25
N GLY A 136 11.06 -1.40 -15.25
CA GLY A 136 11.78 -1.04 -16.48
C GLY A 136 12.98 -0.12 -16.20
N THR A 137 12.78 0.87 -15.33
CA THR A 137 13.83 1.81 -14.92
C THR A 137 14.92 1.10 -14.12
N LEU A 138 14.54 0.26 -13.16
CA LEU A 138 15.48 -0.55 -12.39
C LEU A 138 16.33 -1.44 -13.29
N LYS A 139 15.69 -2.19 -14.19
CA LYS A 139 16.39 -3.09 -15.13
C LYS A 139 17.42 -2.38 -16.02
N HIS A 140 17.17 -1.11 -16.39
CA HIS A 140 18.02 -0.38 -17.31
C HIS A 140 19.11 0.45 -16.62
N TYR A 141 18.86 0.93 -15.41
CA TYR A 141 19.73 1.90 -14.75
C TYR A 141 20.37 1.41 -13.46
N ALA A 142 19.83 0.41 -12.77
CA ALA A 142 20.53 -0.24 -11.67
C ALA A 142 21.69 -1.08 -12.22
N THR A 143 22.80 -1.15 -11.48
CA THR A 143 23.94 -2.00 -11.83
C THR A 143 23.85 -3.36 -11.16
N HIS A 144 23.22 -3.41 -10.00
CA HIS A 144 23.05 -4.62 -9.20
C HIS A 144 21.67 -4.63 -8.54
N SER A 145 21.14 -5.80 -8.24
CA SER A 145 20.03 -5.94 -7.31
C SER A 145 20.54 -5.77 -5.86
N ILE A 146 19.64 -5.56 -4.91
CA ILE A 146 20.03 -5.47 -3.50
C ILE A 146 20.60 -6.81 -3.01
N THR A 147 20.10 -7.92 -3.52
CA THR A 147 20.59 -9.27 -3.19
C THR A 147 22.06 -9.46 -3.59
N ASP A 148 22.48 -8.91 -4.74
CA ASP A 148 23.84 -9.08 -5.26
C ASP A 148 24.90 -8.34 -4.41
N LEU A 149 24.49 -7.37 -3.59
CA LEU A 149 25.42 -6.52 -2.86
C LEU A 149 26.33 -7.28 -1.90
N SER A 150 25.85 -8.37 -1.31
CA SER A 150 26.64 -9.21 -0.39
C SER A 150 27.79 -9.92 -1.08
N GLU A 151 27.73 -10.11 -2.38
CA GLU A 151 28.77 -10.80 -3.18
C GLU A 151 29.81 -9.82 -3.75
N LEU A 152 29.56 -8.51 -3.67
CA LEU A 152 30.45 -7.51 -4.21
C LEU A 152 31.68 -7.28 -3.31
N PRO A 153 32.85 -6.97 -3.90
CA PRO A 153 34.00 -6.51 -3.14
C PRO A 153 33.66 -5.25 -2.33
N ASP A 154 34.25 -5.12 -1.16
CA ASP A 154 34.13 -3.92 -0.34
C ASP A 154 34.55 -2.66 -1.14
N ARG A 155 33.87 -1.54 -0.89
CA ARG A 155 34.03 -0.26 -1.61
C ARG A 155 33.65 -0.26 -3.10
N THR A 156 32.99 -1.30 -3.58
CA THR A 156 32.45 -1.27 -4.94
C THR A 156 31.37 -0.20 -5.05
N ILE A 157 31.46 0.66 -6.07
CA ILE A 157 30.38 1.62 -6.39
C ILE A 157 29.26 0.87 -7.07
N SER A 158 28.09 0.87 -6.43
CA SER A 158 26.89 0.24 -6.96
C SER A 158 25.74 1.27 -7.15
N ARG A 159 24.88 0.99 -8.10
CA ARG A 159 23.59 1.68 -8.27
C ARG A 159 22.49 0.69 -8.00
N VAL A 160 21.74 0.93 -6.95
CA VAL A 160 20.56 0.14 -6.58
C VAL A 160 19.34 1.03 -6.52
N GLY A 161 18.20 0.50 -6.85
CA GLY A 161 16.95 1.23 -6.71
C GLY A 161 15.98 0.45 -5.84
N GLY A 162 15.18 1.19 -5.06
CA GLY A 162 14.23 0.56 -4.16
C GLY A 162 13.30 1.57 -3.51
N LEU A 163 12.42 1.04 -2.67
CA LEU A 163 11.48 1.79 -1.86
C LEU A 163 12.07 2.04 -0.47
N VAL A 164 11.93 3.25 0.03
CA VAL A 164 12.34 3.57 1.41
C VAL A 164 11.29 3.01 2.38
N SER A 165 11.68 1.99 3.15
CA SER A 165 10.80 1.33 4.12
C SER A 165 10.96 1.84 5.55
N THR A 166 12.16 2.32 5.92
CA THR A 166 12.38 2.95 7.22
C THR A 166 13.37 4.11 7.10
N VAL A 167 13.21 5.11 7.96
CA VAL A 167 14.17 6.21 8.09
C VAL A 167 14.37 6.50 9.57
N LYS A 168 15.62 6.53 10.01
CA LYS A 168 16.02 6.89 11.37
C LYS A 168 17.05 8.00 11.31
N ARG A 169 16.79 9.11 11.97
CA ARG A 169 17.71 10.24 12.14
C ARG A 169 18.12 10.31 13.60
N ALA A 170 19.40 10.35 13.88
CA ALA A 170 19.93 10.37 15.25
C ALA A 170 21.27 11.10 15.32
N ILE A 171 21.75 11.35 16.52
CA ILE A 171 23.07 11.90 16.79
C ILE A 171 23.99 10.77 17.26
N SER A 172 25.15 10.66 16.66
CA SER A 172 26.16 9.65 17.01
C SER A 172 26.75 9.95 18.39
N LYS A 173 26.66 9.01 19.30
CA LYS A 173 27.26 9.12 20.64
C LYS A 173 28.79 9.22 20.64
N LYS A 174 29.47 8.77 19.55
CA LYS A 174 30.94 8.79 19.43
C LYS A 174 31.47 10.11 18.87
N THR A 175 30.73 10.71 17.94
CA THR A 175 31.22 11.88 17.17
C THR A 175 30.40 13.14 17.41
N ASP A 176 29.29 13.04 18.15
CA ASP A 176 28.29 14.09 18.39
C ASP A 176 27.78 14.75 17.10
N LYS A 177 27.83 14.01 15.98
CA LYS A 177 27.36 14.45 14.66
C LYS A 177 26.07 13.74 14.28
N PRO A 178 25.18 14.44 13.55
CA PRO A 178 23.96 13.82 13.05
C PRO A 178 24.26 12.78 11.99
N TYR A 179 23.42 11.74 11.92
CA TYR A 179 23.43 10.73 10.88
C TYR A 179 22.01 10.29 10.54
N CYS A 180 21.85 9.77 9.34
CA CYS A 180 20.62 9.15 8.89
C CYS A 180 20.88 7.72 8.44
N THR A 181 20.04 6.79 8.89
CA THR A 181 19.95 5.45 8.31
C THR A 181 18.61 5.29 7.63
N ALA A 182 18.62 4.88 6.38
CA ALA A 182 17.42 4.52 5.64
C ALA A 182 17.51 3.07 5.20
N THR A 183 16.43 2.30 5.35
CA THR A 183 16.31 0.98 4.74
C THR A 183 15.65 1.16 3.38
N VAL A 184 16.32 0.66 2.33
CA VAL A 184 15.82 0.64 0.97
C VAL A 184 15.55 -0.81 0.61
N GLU A 185 14.34 -1.13 0.18
CA GLU A 185 13.91 -2.49 -0.20
C GLU A 185 13.58 -2.54 -1.71
N ASP A 186 14.01 -3.60 -2.39
CA ASP A 186 13.56 -3.95 -3.72
C ASP A 186 12.49 -5.06 -3.67
N MET A 187 12.27 -5.79 -4.77
CA MET A 187 11.30 -6.88 -4.82
C MET A 187 11.72 -8.12 -4.02
N THR A 188 12.99 -8.23 -3.64
CA THR A 188 13.57 -9.47 -3.13
C THR A 188 14.30 -9.30 -1.81
N SER A 189 14.91 -8.15 -1.57
CA SER A 189 15.81 -7.91 -0.43
C SER A 189 15.77 -6.45 0.03
N GLN A 190 16.51 -6.17 1.10
CA GLN A 190 16.64 -4.82 1.65
C GLN A 190 18.11 -4.52 2.01
N VAL A 191 18.47 -3.24 1.94
CA VAL A 191 19.81 -2.75 2.30
C VAL A 191 19.71 -1.51 3.17
N THR A 192 20.65 -1.35 4.10
CA THR A 192 20.77 -0.13 4.90
C THR A 192 21.67 0.88 4.18
N VAL A 193 21.13 2.07 3.93
CA VAL A 193 21.87 3.23 3.45
C VAL A 193 22.26 4.08 4.66
N LEU A 194 23.53 4.38 4.83
CA LEU A 194 24.06 5.15 5.96
C LEU A 194 24.62 6.48 5.50
N CYS A 195 23.99 7.56 5.91
CA CYS A 195 24.42 8.93 5.62
C CYS A 195 25.08 9.54 6.85
N VAL A 196 26.35 9.87 6.73
CA VAL A 196 27.18 10.50 7.78
C VAL A 196 27.95 11.68 7.23
N GLY A 197 28.29 12.66 8.07
CA GLY A 197 29.07 13.85 7.68
C GLY A 197 28.41 14.63 6.53
N ASP A 198 29.18 15.01 5.52
CA ASP A 198 28.70 15.79 4.37
C ASP A 198 27.56 15.11 3.61
N ASN A 199 27.53 13.78 3.58
CA ASN A 199 26.46 13.02 2.93
C ASN A 199 25.14 13.12 3.71
N TYR A 200 25.19 13.31 5.02
CA TYR A 200 23.99 13.58 5.81
C TYR A 200 23.36 14.91 5.37
N GLU A 201 24.14 15.98 5.27
CA GLU A 201 23.64 17.30 4.87
C GLU A 201 23.04 17.28 3.46
N LYS A 202 23.64 16.51 2.54
CA LYS A 202 23.22 16.43 1.14
C LYS A 202 21.97 15.58 0.92
N PHE A 203 21.83 14.47 1.62
CA PHE A 203 20.87 13.41 1.24
C PHE A 203 19.82 13.08 2.29
N ASN A 204 19.94 13.53 3.55
CA ASN A 204 19.01 13.12 4.60
C ASN A 204 17.55 13.47 4.30
N GLU A 205 17.28 14.60 3.62
CA GLU A 205 15.93 15.04 3.27
C GLU A 205 15.30 14.23 2.13
N GLN A 206 16.12 13.57 1.31
CA GLN A 206 15.63 12.77 0.20
C GLN A 206 15.05 11.42 0.67
N PHE A 207 15.49 10.94 1.85
CA PHE A 207 14.95 9.73 2.43
C PHE A 207 13.62 10.01 3.14
N GLU A 208 12.53 9.78 2.43
CA GLU A 208 11.17 9.81 2.94
C GLU A 208 10.52 8.45 2.76
N LEU A 209 9.67 8.06 3.72
CA LEU A 209 8.97 6.77 3.69
C LEU A 209 8.15 6.62 2.40
N ASN A 210 8.14 5.41 1.85
CA ASN A 210 7.40 5.02 0.65
C ASN A 210 7.85 5.73 -0.65
N LYS A 211 8.97 6.47 -0.64
CA LYS A 211 9.56 7.00 -1.88
C LYS A 211 10.43 5.96 -2.59
N ALA A 212 10.26 5.86 -3.90
CA ALA A 212 11.12 5.04 -4.77
C ALA A 212 12.37 5.85 -5.16
N LEU A 213 13.53 5.41 -4.71
CA LEU A 213 14.82 6.09 -4.91
C LEU A 213 15.80 5.23 -5.70
N MET A 214 16.69 5.89 -6.44
CA MET A 214 17.95 5.35 -6.90
C MET A 214 19.05 5.84 -5.97
N VAL A 215 19.82 4.91 -5.42
CA VAL A 215 20.97 5.17 -4.55
C VAL A 215 22.22 4.72 -5.30
N ILE A 216 23.17 5.62 -5.46
CA ILE A 216 24.52 5.34 -5.94
C ILE A 216 25.44 5.47 -4.75
N GLY A 217 26.24 4.47 -4.45
CA GLY A 217 27.12 4.53 -3.29
C GLY A 217 28.12 3.38 -3.20
N GLU A 218 29.01 3.52 -2.25
CA GLU A 218 29.99 2.52 -1.92
C GLU A 218 29.34 1.43 -1.06
N VAL A 219 29.51 0.18 -1.49
CA VAL A 219 29.08 -0.99 -0.72
C VAL A 219 30.09 -1.25 0.37
N ASN A 220 29.62 -1.49 1.59
CA ASN A 220 30.44 -1.91 2.71
C ASN A 220 29.95 -3.28 3.20
N ASN A 221 30.79 -4.28 3.04
CA ASN A 221 30.56 -5.68 3.42
C ASN A 221 31.41 -6.11 4.63
N SER A 222 31.90 -5.15 5.42
CA SER A 222 32.68 -5.44 6.63
C SER A 222 31.87 -6.06 7.78
N GLU A 223 30.56 -5.98 7.70
CA GLU A 223 29.60 -6.62 8.63
C GLU A 223 28.78 -7.67 7.87
N ASP A 224 28.10 -8.55 8.60
CA ASP A 224 27.26 -9.62 8.02
C ASP A 224 26.15 -9.11 7.09
N VAL A 225 25.70 -7.88 7.28
CA VAL A 225 24.68 -7.25 6.44
C VAL A 225 25.29 -6.09 5.68
N PRO A 226 25.22 -6.08 4.33
CA PRO A 226 25.78 -5.02 3.52
C PRO A 226 25.12 -3.66 3.83
N LYS A 227 25.95 -2.62 3.78
CA LYS A 227 25.54 -1.23 3.90
C LYS A 227 25.98 -0.44 2.68
N ILE A 228 25.27 0.62 2.35
CA ILE A 228 25.66 1.56 1.29
C ILE A 228 25.95 2.93 1.90
N PHE A 229 27.12 3.48 1.59
CA PHE A 229 27.44 4.88 1.83
C PHE A 229 27.12 5.68 0.56
N PRO A 230 26.07 6.52 0.56
CA PRO A 230 25.58 7.14 -0.65
C PRO A 230 26.56 8.21 -1.16
N VAL A 231 26.79 8.22 -2.46
CA VAL A 231 27.49 9.25 -3.22
C VAL A 231 26.50 10.15 -3.97
N ASP A 232 25.39 9.57 -4.42
CA ASP A 232 24.26 10.31 -5.01
C ASP A 232 22.94 9.57 -4.70
N VAL A 233 21.88 10.35 -4.48
CA VAL A 233 20.53 9.86 -4.21
C VAL A 233 19.54 10.70 -4.98
N PHE A 234 18.56 10.10 -5.64
CA PHE A 234 17.51 10.82 -6.36
C PHE A 234 16.28 9.92 -6.59
N GLN A 235 15.17 10.51 -6.98
CA GLN A 235 13.94 9.78 -7.28
C GLN A 235 14.15 8.85 -8.48
N LEU A 236 13.63 7.65 -8.41
CA LEU A 236 13.80 6.62 -9.43
C LEU A 236 13.30 7.07 -10.82
N ASN A 237 12.29 7.93 -10.84
CA ASN A 237 11.75 8.54 -12.07
C ASN A 237 12.76 9.46 -12.78
N ASP A 238 13.76 9.98 -12.07
CA ASP A 238 14.78 10.86 -12.66
C ASP A 238 15.94 10.10 -13.32
N ALA A 239 16.02 8.79 -13.12
CA ALA A 239 17.10 7.96 -13.66
C ALA A 239 17.22 8.06 -15.21
N PRO A 240 16.13 8.01 -16.00
CA PRO A 240 16.23 8.19 -17.44
C PRO A 240 16.85 9.55 -17.81
N ARG A 241 16.46 10.64 -17.13
CA ARG A 241 16.99 11.97 -17.39
C ARG A 241 18.48 12.08 -17.02
N LYS A 242 18.91 11.44 -15.93
CA LYS A 242 20.31 11.48 -15.47
C LYS A 242 21.25 10.64 -16.34
N PHE A 243 20.80 9.49 -16.85
CA PHE A 243 21.69 8.52 -17.47
C PHE A 243 21.52 8.39 -18.98
N THR A 244 20.38 8.81 -19.57
CA THR A 244 20.20 8.74 -21.02
C THR A 244 21.00 9.83 -21.72
N LYS A 245 22.00 9.45 -22.50
CA LYS A 245 22.85 10.37 -23.27
C LYS A 245 22.31 10.64 -24.68
N GLN A 246 21.60 9.67 -25.27
CA GLN A 246 21.08 9.72 -26.63
C GLN A 246 19.76 8.99 -26.73
N VAL A 247 18.85 9.48 -27.56
CA VAL A 247 17.59 8.82 -27.91
C VAL A 247 17.55 8.65 -29.42
N HIS A 248 17.41 7.40 -29.89
CA HIS A 248 17.28 7.07 -31.29
C HIS A 248 15.82 6.79 -31.62
N LEU A 249 15.21 7.63 -32.46
CA LEU A 249 13.85 7.44 -32.95
C LEU A 249 13.90 6.86 -34.37
N ARG A 250 13.37 5.66 -34.55
CA ARG A 250 13.20 5.04 -35.87
C ARG A 250 11.75 5.17 -36.31
N LEU A 251 11.47 6.07 -37.27
CA LEU A 251 10.15 6.28 -37.83
C LEU A 251 9.98 5.42 -39.12
N ARG A 252 8.87 4.71 -39.25
CA ARG A 252 8.48 4.05 -40.50
C ARG A 252 7.70 5.05 -41.35
N VAL A 253 8.27 5.45 -42.47
CA VAL A 253 7.71 6.46 -43.39
C VAL A 253 6.37 6.02 -44.00
N GLU A 254 6.14 4.73 -44.17
CA GLU A 254 4.91 4.15 -44.75
C GLU A 254 3.60 4.47 -44.01
N LYS A 255 3.69 5.04 -42.83
CA LYS A 255 2.52 5.49 -42.03
C LYS A 255 2.33 7.01 -41.97
N ILE A 256 3.08 7.77 -42.75
CA ILE A 256 2.98 9.22 -42.84
C ILE A 256 2.35 9.59 -44.21
N SER A 257 1.25 8.93 -44.57
CA SER A 257 0.41 9.40 -45.66
C SER A 257 -0.80 10.07 -45.07
N SER A 258 -0.79 11.41 -45.25
CA SER A 258 -1.88 12.41 -45.17
C SER A 258 -3.15 12.02 -44.45
#